data_1d84c81cf25c4b5516fc65dfb481eb0c
#
_entry.id   1d84c81cf25c4b5516fc65dfb481eb0c
#
_cell.length_a   1.000
_cell.length_b   1.000
_cell.length_c   1.000
_cell.angle_alpha   90.00
_cell.angle_beta   90.00
_cell.angle_gamma   90.00
#
_symmetry.space_group_name_H-M   'P 1'
#
loop_
_entity.id
_entity.type
_entity.pdbx_description
1 polymer ?
#
loop_
_entity_poly.entity_id
_entity_poly.type
_entity_poly.pdbx_seq_one_letter_code
_entity_poly.pdbx_strand_id
1 'polypeptide(L)'
;DRGYPTYDYPTAAKVSGAHISNYKLYVAARDREGKKNEGFVIGSNSQIKLLKDPGSYPTFEVRNIVGNGKIWTGSGTTAKELVPSTASSSEQLNENRCSCGIRITYGNFDYFSAGDILGVEKAPEWFDIETPVARLLGETDVVVANHHAYSDAMCDTYISQVKPQVYVIPVWDYYHPQPATLSRMLSQTLYPGERSVFAAGMVDSNRSRLGEDGLKIKPAGHVVTRVYP
;
A
#
# COMPACT_ATOMS: atom_id res chain seq x y z
N ASP A 1 11.42 2.35 3.99
CA ASP A 1 12.69 2.20 4.68
C ASP A 1 12.62 2.65 6.15
N ARG A 2 13.03 1.78 7.06
CA ARG A 2 12.99 2.01 8.50
C ARG A 2 14.09 2.93 8.99
N GLY A 3 13.88 4.22 8.94
CA GLY A 3 14.75 5.15 9.65
C GLY A 3 16.00 5.57 8.88
N TYR A 4 16.00 5.49 7.56
CA TYR A 4 16.98 6.21 6.78
C TYR A 4 17.02 7.70 7.22
N PRO A 5 18.16 8.38 7.35
CA PRO A 5 19.53 7.89 7.07
C PRO A 5 20.28 7.32 8.28
N THR A 6 19.67 7.25 9.45
CA THR A 6 20.35 6.99 10.73
C THR A 6 20.29 5.55 11.18
N TYR A 7 19.48 4.72 10.53
CA TYR A 7 19.25 3.34 10.93
C TYR A 7 20.01 2.36 10.04
N ASP A 8 20.88 1.55 10.62
CA ASP A 8 21.56 0.45 9.90
C ASP A 8 20.62 -0.75 9.79
N TYR A 9 19.69 -0.67 8.87
CA TYR A 9 18.70 -1.71 8.62
C TYR A 9 19.31 -3.12 8.42
N PRO A 10 20.36 -3.30 7.61
CA PRO A 10 20.95 -4.63 7.43
C PRO A 10 21.44 -5.28 8.71
N THR A 11 22.07 -4.53 9.59
CA THR A 11 22.55 -5.03 10.88
C THR A 11 21.40 -5.33 11.82
N ALA A 12 20.45 -4.42 11.96
CA ALA A 12 19.32 -4.57 12.86
C ALA A 12 18.36 -5.68 12.42
N ALA A 13 18.10 -5.81 11.12
CA ALA A 13 17.24 -6.84 10.56
C ALA A 13 17.93 -8.20 10.39
N LYS A 14 19.24 -8.27 10.63
CA LYS A 14 20.06 -9.47 10.34
C LYS A 14 19.87 -9.97 8.90
N VAL A 15 19.60 -9.06 7.97
CA VAL A 15 19.37 -9.35 6.56
C VAL A 15 20.68 -9.17 5.81
N SER A 16 21.00 -10.11 4.97
CA SER A 16 22.13 -10.05 4.05
C SER A 16 21.68 -10.42 2.64
N GLY A 17 22.41 -9.94 1.65
CA GLY A 17 22.15 -10.30 0.26
C GLY A 17 22.38 -9.17 -0.71
N ALA A 18 22.28 -9.49 -2.00
CA ALA A 18 22.58 -8.55 -3.07
C ALA A 18 21.64 -7.32 -3.08
N HIS A 19 20.39 -7.49 -2.71
CA HIS A 19 19.42 -6.39 -2.65
C HIS A 19 19.79 -5.33 -1.59
N ILE A 20 20.29 -5.76 -0.42
CA ILE A 20 20.77 -4.84 0.62
C ILE A 20 22.03 -4.11 0.19
N SER A 21 22.96 -4.83 -0.46
CA SER A 21 24.16 -4.22 -1.02
C SER A 21 23.81 -3.19 -2.09
N ASN A 22 22.86 -3.51 -2.98
CA ASN A 22 22.39 -2.60 -4.00
C ASN A 22 21.70 -1.37 -3.41
N TYR A 23 20.90 -1.53 -2.36
CA TYR A 23 20.30 -0.41 -1.65
C TYR A 23 21.36 0.55 -1.09
N LYS A 24 22.39 0.02 -0.40
CA LYS A 24 23.51 0.84 0.11
C LYS A 24 24.25 1.57 -1.01
N LEU A 25 24.49 0.90 -2.15
CA LEU A 25 25.11 1.52 -3.32
C LEU A 25 24.22 2.64 -3.91
N TYR A 26 22.93 2.42 -3.96
CA TYR A 26 21.97 3.43 -4.42
C TYR A 26 21.98 4.67 -3.51
N VAL A 27 21.91 4.49 -2.20
CA VAL A 27 21.98 5.60 -1.22
C VAL A 27 23.30 6.37 -1.39
N ALA A 28 24.43 5.66 -1.42
CA ALA A 28 25.73 6.30 -1.61
C ALA A 28 25.86 7.04 -2.95
N ALA A 29 25.24 6.54 -4.01
CA ALA A 29 25.21 7.22 -5.30
C ALA A 29 24.40 8.54 -5.22
N ARG A 30 23.24 8.50 -4.58
CA ARG A 30 22.39 9.67 -4.34
C ARG A 30 23.12 10.75 -3.56
N ASP A 31 23.81 10.36 -2.48
CA ASP A 31 24.56 11.29 -1.64
C ASP A 31 25.70 11.96 -2.43
N ARG A 32 26.41 11.19 -3.26
CA ARG A 32 27.46 11.75 -4.15
C ARG A 32 26.90 12.73 -5.18
N GLU A 33 25.67 12.54 -5.63
CA GLU A 33 24.98 13.47 -6.54
C GLU A 33 24.39 14.69 -5.82
N GLY A 34 24.57 14.83 -4.50
CA GLY A 34 24.00 15.90 -3.69
C GLY A 34 22.47 15.84 -3.60
N LYS A 35 21.86 14.71 -3.95
CA LYS A 35 20.42 14.52 -3.86
C LYS A 35 20.05 14.13 -2.43
N LYS A 36 19.15 14.90 -1.83
CA LYS A 36 18.66 14.61 -0.47
C LYS A 36 17.78 13.35 -0.47
N ASN A 37 17.99 12.53 0.55
CA ASN A 37 17.07 11.50 0.94
C ASN A 37 16.32 11.98 2.19
N GLU A 38 15.01 11.76 2.21
CA GLU A 38 14.16 12.19 3.31
C GLU A 38 13.37 11.01 3.85
N GLY A 39 13.19 10.93 5.18
CA GLY A 39 12.30 9.97 5.79
C GLY A 39 10.85 10.25 5.40
N PHE A 40 10.05 9.20 5.29
CA PHE A 40 8.63 9.32 4.99
C PHE A 40 7.88 9.89 6.20
N VAL A 41 7.37 11.11 6.08
CA VAL A 41 6.70 11.85 7.17
C VAL A 41 5.21 11.54 7.16
N ILE A 42 4.75 10.77 8.14
CA ILE A 42 3.34 10.40 8.27
C ILE A 42 2.48 11.64 8.47
N GLY A 43 1.33 11.69 7.79
CA GLY A 43 0.39 12.83 7.81
C GLY A 43 0.79 14.00 6.92
N SER A 44 2.02 14.03 6.40
CA SER A 44 2.45 15.10 5.50
C SER A 44 1.66 15.08 4.20
N ASN A 45 1.19 16.26 3.79
CA ASN A 45 0.63 16.52 2.46
C ASN A 45 1.49 17.48 1.65
N SER A 46 2.71 17.71 2.11
CA SER A 46 3.64 18.67 1.49
C SER A 46 4.96 18.04 1.07
N GLN A 47 5.17 16.75 1.40
CA GLN A 47 6.39 16.03 1.04
C GLN A 47 6.38 15.56 -0.42
N ILE A 48 5.23 15.13 -0.93
CA ILE A 48 5.04 14.73 -2.32
C ILE A 48 4.12 15.76 -2.98
N LYS A 49 4.60 16.45 -4.02
CA LYS A 49 3.88 17.57 -4.65
C LYS A 49 3.95 17.50 -6.17
N LEU A 50 2.96 18.08 -6.82
CA LEU A 50 3.08 18.41 -8.23
C LEU A 50 4.19 19.46 -8.40
N LEU A 51 5.14 19.16 -9.29
CA LEU A 51 6.25 20.07 -9.61
C LEU A 51 5.90 21.03 -10.75
N LYS A 52 5.04 20.59 -11.67
CA LYS A 52 4.65 21.38 -12.83
C LYS A 52 3.25 21.92 -12.62
N ASP A 53 3.15 23.24 -12.63
CA ASP A 53 1.89 24.00 -12.59
C ASP A 53 0.90 23.58 -11.48
N PRO A 54 1.33 23.53 -10.21
CA PRO A 54 0.46 23.11 -9.11
C PRO A 54 -0.76 24.03 -8.91
N GLY A 55 -0.66 25.30 -9.36
CA GLY A 55 -1.74 26.28 -9.26
C GLY A 55 -2.97 25.93 -10.10
N SER A 56 -2.81 25.19 -11.20
CA SER A 56 -3.91 24.71 -12.04
C SER A 56 -4.66 23.50 -11.44
N TYR A 57 -4.16 22.94 -10.35
CA TYR A 57 -4.72 21.75 -9.70
C TYR A 57 -4.90 21.98 -8.18
N PRO A 58 -5.71 22.96 -7.76
CA PRO A 58 -5.78 23.41 -6.37
C PRO A 58 -6.33 22.36 -5.39
N THR A 59 -7.06 21.37 -5.89
CA THR A 59 -7.61 20.28 -5.07
C THR A 59 -6.76 19.01 -5.09
N PHE A 60 -5.61 19.02 -5.80
CA PHE A 60 -4.71 17.87 -5.82
C PHE A 60 -3.89 17.81 -4.53
N GLU A 61 -3.97 16.67 -3.87
CA GLU A 61 -3.18 16.39 -2.67
C GLU A 61 -2.61 14.97 -2.71
N VAL A 62 -1.37 14.82 -2.23
CA VAL A 62 -0.79 13.52 -1.87
C VAL A 62 -0.52 13.52 -0.38
N ARG A 63 -1.18 12.65 0.36
CA ARG A 63 -1.01 12.53 1.80
C ARG A 63 -0.40 11.19 2.20
N ASN A 64 0.59 11.27 3.06
CA ASN A 64 1.24 10.10 3.66
C ASN A 64 0.37 9.54 4.79
N ILE A 65 -0.20 8.35 4.63
CA ILE A 65 -1.19 7.78 5.56
C ILE A 65 -0.56 6.82 6.57
N VAL A 66 0.27 5.91 6.10
CA VAL A 66 0.86 4.83 6.91
C VAL A 66 2.29 4.59 6.45
N GLY A 67 3.15 4.20 7.36
CA GLY A 67 4.52 3.80 7.03
C GLY A 67 5.35 3.55 8.27
N ASN A 68 6.28 2.64 8.13
CA ASN A 68 7.25 2.35 9.20
C ASN A 68 6.61 1.91 10.53
N GLY A 69 5.48 1.18 10.46
CA GLY A 69 4.74 0.75 11.65
C GLY A 69 3.92 1.85 12.33
N LYS A 70 3.74 3.00 11.67
CA LYS A 70 2.98 4.15 12.16
C LYS A 70 1.83 4.49 11.23
N ILE A 71 0.78 5.06 11.79
CA ILE A 71 -0.38 5.54 11.04
C ILE A 71 -0.70 6.99 11.39
N TRP A 72 -1.16 7.76 10.40
CA TRP A 72 -1.67 9.10 10.61
C TRP A 72 -2.91 9.09 11.52
N THR A 73 -3.03 10.08 12.39
CA THR A 73 -4.17 10.20 13.31
C THR A 73 -5.34 11.01 12.75
N GLY A 74 -5.25 11.48 11.51
CA GLY A 74 -6.26 12.37 10.91
C GLY A 74 -6.00 13.86 11.16
N SER A 75 -4.95 14.25 11.88
CA SER A 75 -4.66 15.64 12.21
C SER A 75 -3.18 16.00 12.04
N GLY A 76 -2.91 17.09 11.32
CA GLY A 76 -1.56 17.59 11.06
C GLY A 76 -0.61 16.50 10.57
N THR A 77 0.56 16.39 11.18
CA THR A 77 1.53 15.31 10.97
C THR A 77 1.63 14.37 12.17
N THR A 78 0.58 14.31 12.98
CA THR A 78 0.56 13.44 14.16
C THR A 78 0.40 11.99 13.75
N ALA A 79 1.26 11.12 14.28
CA ALA A 79 1.25 9.69 14.00
C ALA A 79 1.05 8.87 15.29
N LYS A 80 0.35 7.73 15.15
CA LYS A 80 0.22 6.70 16.18
C LYS A 80 1.15 5.55 15.82
N GLU A 81 1.92 5.05 16.77
CA GLU A 81 2.65 3.78 16.65
C GLU A 81 1.65 2.61 16.64
N LEU A 82 1.76 1.74 15.64
CA LEU A 82 0.99 0.50 15.58
C LEU A 82 1.80 -0.66 16.16
N VAL A 83 3.13 -0.68 15.91
CA VAL A 83 4.03 -1.71 16.44
C VAL A 83 4.54 -1.26 17.80
N PRO A 84 4.12 -1.90 18.91
CA PRO A 84 4.57 -1.50 20.23
C PRO A 84 6.06 -1.80 20.44
N SER A 85 6.72 -1.01 21.27
CA SER A 85 8.12 -1.22 21.63
C SER A 85 8.38 -2.56 22.34
N THR A 86 7.33 -3.19 22.86
CA THR A 86 7.34 -4.51 23.50
C THR A 86 7.24 -5.67 22.50
N ALA A 87 6.92 -5.40 21.24
CA ALA A 87 6.91 -6.46 20.23
C ALA A 87 8.30 -7.09 20.09
N SER A 88 8.36 -8.39 19.87
CA SER A 88 9.62 -9.10 19.68
C SER A 88 10.38 -8.57 18.47
N SER A 89 11.69 -8.73 18.43
CA SER A 89 12.51 -8.27 17.31
C SER A 89 12.09 -8.88 15.98
N SER A 90 11.60 -10.12 15.97
CA SER A 90 11.07 -10.78 14.78
C SER A 90 9.75 -10.17 14.30
N GLU A 91 8.91 -9.71 15.23
CA GLU A 91 7.66 -9.04 14.91
C GLU A 91 7.88 -7.61 14.42
N GLN A 92 8.85 -6.89 15.01
CA GLN A 92 9.20 -5.53 14.58
C GLN A 92 9.87 -5.49 13.22
N LEU A 93 10.58 -6.54 12.84
CA LEU A 93 11.43 -6.58 11.65
C LEU A 93 10.73 -7.02 10.36
N ASN A 94 9.41 -7.23 10.38
CA ASN A 94 8.66 -7.55 9.16
C ASN A 94 8.49 -6.29 8.30
N GLU A 95 9.13 -6.26 7.13
CA GLU A 95 9.13 -5.12 6.22
C GLU A 95 7.75 -4.80 5.64
N ASN A 96 6.87 -5.77 5.47
CA ASN A 96 5.50 -5.54 5.01
C ASN A 96 4.75 -4.59 5.95
N ARG A 97 5.01 -4.68 7.27
CA ARG A 97 4.43 -3.76 8.26
C ARG A 97 5.06 -2.37 8.22
N CYS A 98 6.18 -2.23 7.52
CA CYS A 98 6.87 -0.95 7.34
C CYS A 98 6.54 -0.30 6.00
N SER A 99 5.70 -0.93 5.18
CA SER A 99 5.25 -0.40 3.90
C SER A 99 4.69 1.01 4.02
N CYS A 100 5.03 1.85 3.05
CA CYS A 100 4.57 3.24 2.99
C CYS A 100 3.29 3.33 2.16
N GLY A 101 2.26 3.96 2.72
CA GLY A 101 0.98 4.17 2.05
C GLY A 101 0.65 5.63 1.85
N ILE A 102 0.22 5.97 0.65
CA ILE A 102 -0.19 7.31 0.26
C ILE A 102 -1.64 7.31 -0.22
N ARG A 103 -2.37 8.39 0.10
CA ARG A 103 -3.64 8.75 -0.53
C ARG A 103 -3.38 9.88 -1.50
N ILE A 104 -3.93 9.78 -2.71
CA ILE A 104 -3.96 10.85 -3.70
C ILE A 104 -5.43 11.27 -3.83
N THR A 105 -5.68 12.57 -3.64
CA THR A 105 -7.01 13.17 -3.80
C THR A 105 -6.97 14.20 -4.91
N TYR A 106 -7.99 14.23 -5.77
CA TYR A 106 -8.21 15.30 -6.74
C TYR A 106 -9.72 15.54 -6.93
N GLY A 107 -10.20 16.65 -6.43
CA GLY A 107 -11.65 16.91 -6.34
C GLY A 107 -12.32 15.86 -5.46
N ASN A 108 -13.27 15.13 -6.04
CA ASN A 108 -13.98 14.03 -5.37
C ASN A 108 -13.36 12.65 -5.63
N PHE A 109 -12.25 12.59 -6.35
CA PHE A 109 -11.56 11.34 -6.67
C PHE A 109 -10.50 11.02 -5.62
N ASP A 110 -10.49 9.77 -5.17
CA ASP A 110 -9.52 9.25 -4.23
C ASP A 110 -8.84 7.97 -4.74
N TYR A 111 -7.53 7.92 -4.57
CA TYR A 111 -6.68 6.77 -4.89
C TYR A 111 -5.82 6.41 -3.69
N PHE A 112 -5.67 5.12 -3.40
CA PHE A 112 -4.81 4.64 -2.33
C PHE A 112 -3.85 3.55 -2.79
N SER A 113 -2.60 3.61 -2.29
CA SER A 113 -1.58 2.57 -2.48
C SER A 113 -0.70 2.50 -1.24
N ALA A 114 -0.51 1.30 -0.70
CA ALA A 114 0.24 1.12 0.56
C ALA A 114 1.20 -0.09 0.57
N GLY A 115 1.65 -0.56 -0.59
CA GLY A 115 2.56 -1.71 -0.65
C GLY A 115 1.95 -2.96 -0.01
N ASP A 116 2.71 -3.58 0.90
CA ASP A 116 2.38 -4.89 1.46
C ASP A 116 1.83 -4.82 2.90
N ILE A 117 1.06 -3.77 3.25
CA ILE A 117 0.42 -3.72 4.57
C ILE A 117 -0.50 -4.93 4.77
N LEU A 118 -0.60 -5.38 6.02
CA LEU A 118 -1.35 -6.57 6.40
C LEU A 118 -2.72 -6.21 6.95
N GLY A 119 -3.67 -7.15 6.76
CA GLY A 119 -5.04 -7.07 7.26
C GLY A 119 -5.47 -8.39 7.90
N VAL A 120 -4.82 -8.80 8.98
CA VAL A 120 -5.16 -10.02 9.72
C VAL A 120 -6.09 -9.64 10.86
N GLU A 121 -7.39 -9.59 10.58
CA GLU A 121 -8.42 -9.22 11.56
C GLU A 121 -8.38 -10.08 12.83
N LYS A 122 -8.69 -9.46 13.97
CA LYS A 122 -8.65 -10.09 15.30
C LYS A 122 -7.26 -10.42 15.81
N ALA A 123 -6.22 -10.18 15.03
CA ALA A 123 -4.85 -10.18 15.49
C ALA A 123 -4.49 -8.83 16.16
N PRO A 124 -3.34 -8.73 16.85
CA PRO A 124 -2.84 -7.44 17.33
C PRO A 124 -2.72 -6.39 16.21
N GLU A 125 -2.90 -5.09 16.53
CA GLU A 125 -2.93 -3.98 15.55
C GLU A 125 -1.75 -3.98 14.55
N TRP A 126 -0.60 -4.48 14.94
CA TRP A 126 0.55 -4.56 14.03
C TRP A 126 0.50 -5.72 13.03
N PHE A 127 -0.51 -6.58 13.10
CA PHE A 127 -0.86 -7.56 12.07
C PHE A 127 -2.11 -7.16 11.29
N ASP A 128 -2.87 -6.18 11.77
CA ASP A 128 -4.06 -5.65 11.12
C ASP A 128 -3.91 -4.13 10.91
N ILE A 129 -3.04 -3.76 10.00
CA ILE A 129 -2.80 -2.36 9.62
C ILE A 129 -3.94 -1.85 8.71
N GLU A 130 -4.57 -2.74 7.94
CA GLU A 130 -5.64 -2.38 7.02
C GLU A 130 -6.87 -1.80 7.73
N THR A 131 -7.29 -2.36 8.84
CA THR A 131 -8.48 -1.89 9.58
C THR A 131 -8.35 -0.42 10.03
N PRO A 132 -7.31 0.02 10.73
CA PRO A 132 -7.17 1.43 11.06
C PRO A 132 -6.94 2.33 9.84
N VAL A 133 -6.30 1.84 8.78
CA VAL A 133 -6.15 2.57 7.50
C VAL A 133 -7.52 2.79 6.86
N ALA A 134 -8.36 1.77 6.78
CA ALA A 134 -9.70 1.86 6.19
C ALA A 134 -10.56 2.93 6.87
N ARG A 135 -10.48 3.05 8.21
CA ARG A 135 -11.20 4.07 8.98
C ARG A 135 -10.76 5.50 8.65
N LEU A 136 -9.49 5.69 8.27
CA LEU A 136 -8.97 7.00 7.86
C LEU A 136 -9.31 7.34 6.42
N LEU A 137 -9.32 6.33 5.55
CA LEU A 137 -9.58 6.54 4.13
C LEU A 137 -11.06 6.84 3.86
N GLY A 138 -11.97 6.05 4.47
CA GLY A 138 -13.35 6.01 4.02
C GLY A 138 -13.47 5.48 2.59
N GLU A 139 -14.58 5.79 1.91
CA GLU A 139 -14.78 5.38 0.52
C GLU A 139 -13.68 5.92 -0.39
N THR A 140 -13.13 5.08 -1.26
CA THR A 140 -11.98 5.40 -2.11
C THR A 140 -12.18 4.75 -3.49
N ASP A 141 -12.09 5.51 -4.56
CA ASP A 141 -12.45 5.05 -5.91
C ASP A 141 -11.52 3.96 -6.44
N VAL A 142 -10.21 4.14 -6.26
CA VAL A 142 -9.19 3.23 -6.77
C VAL A 142 -8.24 2.82 -5.65
N VAL A 143 -8.02 1.52 -5.51
CA VAL A 143 -6.98 1.01 -4.61
C VAL A 143 -6.01 0.09 -5.33
N VAL A 144 -4.73 0.20 -5.01
CA VAL A 144 -3.76 -0.85 -5.28
C VAL A 144 -3.92 -1.91 -4.20
N ALA A 145 -4.16 -3.14 -4.60
CA ALA A 145 -4.38 -4.23 -3.65
C ALA A 145 -3.15 -4.44 -2.77
N ASN A 146 -3.34 -4.31 -1.48
CA ASN A 146 -2.29 -4.49 -0.50
C ASN A 146 -1.73 -5.91 -0.60
N HIS A 147 -0.42 -6.04 -0.39
CA HIS A 147 0.32 -7.31 -0.43
C HIS A 147 -0.07 -8.19 -1.64
N HIS A 148 -0.23 -7.56 -2.82
CA HIS A 148 -0.62 -8.21 -4.09
C HIS A 148 -1.90 -9.06 -3.99
N ALA A 149 -2.82 -8.73 -3.07
CA ALA A 149 -3.97 -9.55 -2.69
C ALA A 149 -3.57 -10.95 -2.18
N TYR A 150 -2.52 -11.03 -1.36
CA TYR A 150 -2.13 -12.25 -0.66
C TYR A 150 -3.12 -12.61 0.45
N SER A 151 -2.95 -13.77 1.11
CA SER A 151 -3.93 -14.30 2.06
C SER A 151 -4.11 -13.46 3.34
N ASP A 152 -3.12 -12.67 3.70
CA ASP A 152 -3.06 -11.83 4.90
C ASP A 152 -3.37 -10.34 4.64
N ALA A 153 -3.99 -10.04 3.50
CA ALA A 153 -4.36 -8.69 3.12
C ALA A 153 -5.78 -8.64 2.52
N MET A 154 -6.25 -7.42 2.23
CA MET A 154 -7.59 -7.16 1.71
C MET A 154 -8.67 -7.75 2.63
N CYS A 155 -8.61 -7.44 3.93
CA CYS A 155 -9.53 -7.96 4.94
C CYS A 155 -10.96 -7.44 4.74
N ASP A 156 -11.93 -8.12 5.38
CA ASP A 156 -13.35 -7.81 5.23
C ASP A 156 -13.66 -6.37 5.69
N THR A 157 -13.09 -5.93 6.80
CA THR A 157 -13.24 -4.55 7.30
C THR A 157 -12.70 -3.53 6.31
N TYR A 158 -11.51 -3.78 5.74
CA TYR A 158 -10.92 -2.88 4.75
C TYR A 158 -11.84 -2.74 3.53
N ILE A 159 -12.23 -3.84 2.94
CA ILE A 159 -13.07 -3.86 1.74
C ILE A 159 -14.43 -3.21 1.97
N SER A 160 -15.09 -3.52 3.10
CA SER A 160 -16.43 -3.00 3.40
C SER A 160 -16.45 -1.51 3.75
N GLN A 161 -15.37 -0.94 4.27
CA GLN A 161 -15.26 0.48 4.59
C GLN A 161 -14.75 1.31 3.42
N VAL A 162 -13.74 0.82 2.70
CA VAL A 162 -13.10 1.54 1.59
C VAL A 162 -13.93 1.45 0.30
N LYS A 163 -14.65 0.36 0.09
CA LYS A 163 -15.59 0.12 -1.04
C LYS A 163 -15.02 0.50 -2.42
N PRO A 164 -13.86 0.01 -2.82
CA PRO A 164 -13.23 0.47 -4.05
C PRO A 164 -14.05 0.10 -5.29
N GLN A 165 -14.19 1.04 -6.22
CA GLN A 165 -14.76 0.77 -7.54
C GLN A 165 -13.76 0.09 -8.46
N VAL A 166 -12.47 0.34 -8.26
CA VAL A 166 -11.39 -0.25 -9.04
C VAL A 166 -10.30 -0.80 -8.13
N TYR A 167 -9.95 -2.05 -8.37
CA TYR A 167 -8.77 -2.68 -7.78
C TYR A 167 -7.68 -2.85 -8.83
N VAL A 168 -6.45 -2.48 -8.47
CA VAL A 168 -5.25 -2.76 -9.26
C VAL A 168 -4.38 -3.73 -8.48
N ILE A 169 -4.12 -4.91 -9.04
CA ILE A 169 -3.28 -5.93 -8.42
C ILE A 169 -1.91 -5.91 -9.11
N PRO A 170 -0.84 -5.44 -8.45
CA PRO A 170 0.51 -5.56 -8.97
C PRO A 170 0.99 -7.02 -8.82
N VAL A 171 0.85 -7.81 -9.86
CA VAL A 171 1.16 -9.24 -9.84
C VAL A 171 1.94 -9.66 -11.07
N TRP A 172 2.82 -10.63 -10.89
CA TRP A 172 3.55 -11.32 -11.98
C TRP A 172 3.81 -12.79 -11.66
N ASP A 173 3.33 -13.28 -10.52
CA ASP A 173 3.68 -14.58 -9.97
C ASP A 173 2.45 -15.45 -9.78
N TYR A 174 2.66 -16.76 -9.61
CA TYR A 174 1.60 -17.75 -9.49
C TYR A 174 0.75 -17.59 -8.22
N TYR A 175 1.32 -17.06 -7.15
CA TYR A 175 0.67 -17.00 -5.83
C TYR A 175 -0.25 -15.80 -5.64
N HIS A 176 -0.23 -14.82 -6.52
CA HIS A 176 -1.02 -13.59 -6.39
C HIS A 176 -2.00 -13.39 -7.54
N PRO A 177 -3.26 -12.98 -7.26
CA PRO A 177 -3.90 -12.96 -5.95
C PRO A 177 -4.20 -14.36 -5.41
N GLN A 178 -4.46 -14.48 -4.11
CA GLN A 178 -5.00 -15.71 -3.54
C GLN A 178 -6.50 -15.85 -3.83
N PRO A 179 -7.02 -17.08 -4.08
CA PRO A 179 -8.43 -17.28 -4.44
C PRO A 179 -9.41 -16.72 -3.42
N ALA A 180 -9.20 -16.98 -2.13
CA ALA A 180 -10.08 -16.49 -1.07
C ALA A 180 -10.04 -14.95 -0.97
N THR A 181 -8.89 -14.32 -1.20
CA THR A 181 -8.74 -12.87 -1.20
C THR A 181 -9.47 -12.24 -2.38
N LEU A 182 -9.30 -12.81 -3.58
CA LEU A 182 -10.03 -12.34 -4.76
C LEU A 182 -11.54 -12.45 -4.57
N SER A 183 -12.01 -13.58 -4.01
CA SER A 183 -13.43 -13.77 -3.72
C SER A 183 -13.97 -12.73 -2.73
N ARG A 184 -13.19 -12.35 -1.69
CA ARG A 184 -13.54 -11.22 -0.80
C ARG A 184 -13.63 -9.91 -1.55
N MET A 185 -12.64 -9.57 -2.37
CA MET A 185 -12.63 -8.34 -3.17
C MET A 185 -13.85 -8.24 -4.11
N LEU A 186 -14.37 -9.37 -4.57
CA LEU A 186 -15.55 -9.46 -5.45
C LEU A 186 -16.87 -9.60 -4.69
N SER A 187 -16.84 -9.73 -3.36
CA SER A 187 -18.01 -10.00 -2.53
C SER A 187 -19.04 -8.89 -2.57
N GLN A 188 -20.26 -9.20 -3.02
CA GLN A 188 -21.42 -8.30 -2.98
C GLN A 188 -22.01 -8.15 -1.57
N THR A 189 -21.64 -9.05 -0.65
CA THR A 189 -22.08 -9.00 0.76
C THR A 189 -21.28 -7.97 1.55
N LEU A 190 -19.98 -7.80 1.27
CA LEU A 190 -19.15 -6.81 1.94
C LEU A 190 -19.53 -5.39 1.53
N TYR A 191 -19.81 -5.15 0.28
CA TYR A 191 -20.51 -3.96 -0.22
C TYR A 191 -21.14 -4.27 -1.57
N PRO A 192 -22.35 -3.75 -1.86
CA PRO A 192 -22.99 -3.93 -3.15
C PRO A 192 -22.38 -3.01 -4.21
N GLY A 193 -22.55 -3.36 -5.48
CA GLY A 193 -22.15 -2.52 -6.60
C GLY A 193 -21.14 -3.15 -7.52
N GLU A 194 -20.94 -2.50 -8.66
CA GLU A 194 -19.97 -2.93 -9.66
C GLU A 194 -18.56 -2.52 -9.26
N ARG A 195 -17.60 -3.39 -9.58
CA ARG A 195 -16.18 -3.13 -9.40
C ARG A 195 -15.37 -3.76 -10.50
N SER A 196 -14.26 -3.15 -10.83
CA SER A 196 -13.32 -3.63 -11.83
C SER A 196 -12.02 -4.06 -11.16
N VAL A 197 -11.53 -5.24 -11.51
CA VAL A 197 -10.23 -5.75 -11.03
C VAL A 197 -9.28 -5.84 -12.21
N PHE A 198 -8.13 -5.19 -12.10
CA PHE A 198 -7.06 -5.22 -13.09
C PHE A 198 -5.82 -5.85 -12.47
N ALA A 199 -5.14 -6.71 -13.21
CA ALA A 199 -3.84 -7.27 -12.81
C ALA A 199 -2.74 -6.76 -13.75
N ALA A 200 -1.64 -6.26 -13.18
CA ALA A 200 -0.51 -5.71 -13.97
C ALA A 200 0.16 -6.77 -14.85
N GLY A 201 0.22 -8.01 -14.37
CA GLY A 201 0.67 -9.17 -15.13
C GLY A 201 0.07 -10.44 -14.52
N MET A 202 -0.54 -11.28 -15.34
CA MET A 202 -1.20 -12.50 -14.87
C MET A 202 -0.69 -13.67 -15.68
N VAL A 203 -0.05 -14.62 -15.01
CA VAL A 203 0.34 -15.89 -15.64
C VAL A 203 -0.87 -16.81 -15.78
N ASP A 204 -0.96 -17.57 -16.88
CA ASP A 204 -2.13 -18.40 -17.19
C ASP A 204 -2.41 -19.47 -16.13
N SER A 205 -1.35 -20.01 -15.54
CA SER A 205 -1.48 -21.00 -14.44
C SER A 205 -2.14 -20.39 -13.20
N ASN A 206 -1.88 -19.13 -12.89
CA ASN A 206 -2.56 -18.44 -11.79
C ASN A 206 -4.03 -18.16 -12.14
N ARG A 207 -4.31 -17.67 -13.37
CA ARG A 207 -5.68 -17.45 -13.82
C ARG A 207 -6.52 -18.73 -13.71
N SER A 208 -5.96 -19.86 -14.13
CA SER A 208 -6.63 -21.17 -14.03
C SER A 208 -6.93 -21.56 -12.58
N ARG A 209 -6.01 -21.27 -11.64
CA ARG A 209 -6.16 -21.54 -10.21
C ARG A 209 -7.28 -20.71 -9.56
N LEU A 210 -7.55 -19.54 -10.07
CA LEU A 210 -8.58 -18.62 -9.55
C LEU A 210 -10.00 -19.00 -10.00
N GLY A 211 -10.14 -19.94 -10.95
CA GLY A 211 -11.44 -20.41 -11.43
C GLY A 211 -12.27 -19.28 -12.06
N GLU A 212 -13.57 -19.27 -11.79
CA GLU A 212 -14.51 -18.28 -12.34
C GLU A 212 -14.19 -16.85 -11.89
N ASP A 213 -13.69 -16.64 -10.68
CA ASP A 213 -13.29 -15.31 -10.21
C ASP A 213 -12.09 -14.78 -11.01
N GLY A 214 -11.20 -15.67 -11.46
CA GLY A 214 -10.10 -15.30 -12.34
C GLY A 214 -10.54 -14.73 -13.69
N LEU A 215 -11.71 -15.13 -14.18
CA LEU A 215 -12.29 -14.60 -15.44
C LEU A 215 -12.78 -13.15 -15.29
N LYS A 216 -13.06 -12.70 -14.08
CA LYS A 216 -13.48 -11.33 -13.77
C LYS A 216 -12.31 -10.36 -13.73
N ILE A 217 -11.07 -10.84 -13.64
CA ILE A 217 -9.87 -10.00 -13.70
C ILE A 217 -9.64 -9.57 -15.15
N LYS A 218 -9.64 -8.28 -15.36
CA LYS A 218 -9.33 -7.69 -16.67
C LYS A 218 -7.82 -7.82 -16.91
N PRO A 219 -7.37 -8.42 -18.02
CA PRO A 219 -5.96 -8.48 -18.35
C PRO A 219 -5.45 -7.06 -18.60
N ALA A 220 -4.36 -6.70 -17.98
CA ALA A 220 -3.75 -5.40 -18.15
C ALA A 220 -2.22 -5.53 -18.04
N GLY A 221 -1.50 -4.86 -18.91
CA GLY A 221 -0.09 -4.58 -18.71
C GLY A 221 0.03 -3.32 -17.83
N HIS A 222 0.04 -2.15 -18.49
CA HIS A 222 -0.02 -0.89 -17.75
C HIS A 222 -1.48 -0.54 -17.41
N VAL A 223 -1.72 -0.23 -16.14
CA VAL A 223 -3.01 0.31 -15.68
C VAL A 223 -2.85 1.82 -15.52
N VAL A 224 -3.65 2.59 -16.23
CA VAL A 224 -3.61 4.05 -16.19
C VAL A 224 -4.95 4.57 -15.68
N THR A 225 -4.93 5.28 -14.56
CA THR A 225 -6.07 6.03 -14.05
C THR A 225 -6.00 7.46 -14.54
N ARG A 226 -7.04 7.92 -15.22
CA ARG A 226 -7.16 9.32 -15.67
C ARG A 226 -8.37 9.94 -15.00
N VAL A 227 -8.15 11.09 -14.37
CA VAL A 227 -9.21 11.89 -13.73
C VAL A 227 -9.41 13.15 -14.57
N TYR A 228 -10.64 13.41 -14.94
CA TYR A 228 -11.01 14.62 -15.67
C TYR A 228 -11.66 15.59 -14.70
N PRO A 229 -11.39 16.90 -14.84
CA PRO A 229 -12.01 17.95 -14.02
C PRO A 229 -13.53 17.98 -14.16
#